data_c80631d59de41a67cba8467e2e961f2b
#
_entry.id   c80631d59de41a67cba8467e2e961f2b
#
_cell.length_a   1.000
_cell.length_b   1.000
_cell.length_c   1.000
_cell.angle_alpha   90.00
_cell.angle_beta   90.00
_cell.angle_gamma   90.00
#
_symmetry.space_group_name_H-M   'P 1'
#
loop_
_entity.id
_entity.type
_entity.pdbx_description
1 polymer ?
#
loop_
_entity_poly.entity_id
_entity_poly.type
_entity_poly.pdbx_seq_one_letter_code
_entity_poly.pdbx_strand_id
1 'polypeptide(L)'
;METFIVKRDGTREAFSMEKIQRAIAKAFLSVGSFATQDVITNILSRVSVTDGISVEEIQNQVEVALMAERYYTVAKAYMLYRQRHTEDREVRDKLQFLMEYCDASNAATGSKFDANANVENKNMATLIGELPKSNFIRLNRRMLTDRLKEIYGKELADKYIEMLNDHFIYKNDETSLANYCASITMYPWLIGGTISIGGNSKAPTNLKSFCGGFVNMVFIVSSMLSGACATPEFLMYMNYFIGQEYGTDYFKRADEVVDLSKKRRTIDKVITDCFEQIVYSINQPTGARNFQAVFWNVAYYDRYYFESLFGNFLFPDGSKPDWESLSWLQKRFMKWFNRERTRTVLTFPVETMALLTENGDVKDKEWGDFTAEMYAEGHSFFTYMSDNADSLSSCCRLRNEITDNGFSYTLGAGGVSTGSKSVLTINLNRCIQHAVKNGMHY
;
A
#
# COMPACT_ATOMS: atom_id res chain seq x y z
N MET A 1 38.39 25.78 -17.14
CA MET A 1 37.63 24.99 -16.17
C MET A 1 37.24 23.66 -16.83
N GLU A 2 37.38 22.58 -16.12
CA GLU A 2 36.97 21.27 -16.62
C GLU A 2 35.45 21.20 -16.62
N THR A 3 34.83 20.89 -17.77
CA THR A 3 33.38 20.83 -17.92
C THR A 3 32.92 19.44 -17.53
N PHE A 4 31.91 19.32 -16.65
CA PHE A 4 31.33 18.06 -16.21
C PHE A 4 29.97 17.87 -16.84
N ILE A 5 29.64 16.60 -17.12
CA ILE A 5 28.32 16.17 -17.61
C ILE A 5 27.63 15.30 -16.57
N VAL A 6 26.32 15.29 -16.62
CA VAL A 6 25.50 14.41 -15.76
C VAL A 6 25.13 13.17 -16.54
N LYS A 7 25.52 12.00 -16.00
CA LYS A 7 25.11 10.71 -16.54
C LYS A 7 23.66 10.40 -16.19
N ARG A 8 23.10 9.36 -16.80
CA ARG A 8 21.72 8.88 -16.56
C ARG A 8 21.44 8.43 -15.13
N ASP A 9 22.47 7.96 -14.45
CA ASP A 9 22.42 7.55 -13.03
C ASP A 9 22.59 8.73 -12.06
N GLY A 10 22.66 9.96 -12.58
CA GLY A 10 22.88 11.18 -11.81
C GLY A 10 24.34 11.46 -11.43
N THR A 11 25.28 10.58 -11.76
CA THR A 11 26.70 10.80 -11.48
C THR A 11 27.30 11.85 -12.42
N ARG A 12 28.28 12.61 -11.90
CA ARG A 12 29.04 13.58 -12.71
C ARG A 12 30.33 12.97 -13.26
N GLU A 13 30.59 13.19 -14.53
CA GLU A 13 31.82 12.76 -15.21
C GLU A 13 32.41 13.90 -15.99
N ALA A 14 33.73 13.94 -16.09
CA ALA A 14 34.43 14.89 -16.96
C ALA A 14 34.01 14.71 -18.42
N PHE A 15 33.67 15.78 -19.09
CA PHE A 15 33.24 15.76 -20.48
C PHE A 15 34.40 15.32 -21.41
N SER A 16 34.07 14.43 -22.35
CA SER A 16 35.01 13.99 -23.38
C SER A 16 34.41 14.11 -24.78
N MET A 17 34.89 15.04 -25.56
CA MET A 17 34.53 15.21 -26.97
C MET A 17 34.80 13.97 -27.81
N GLU A 18 35.88 13.24 -27.50
CA GLU A 18 36.26 12.02 -28.19
C GLU A 18 35.17 10.90 -28.13
N LYS A 19 34.42 10.84 -27.03
CA LYS A 19 33.32 9.89 -26.91
C LYS A 19 32.21 10.19 -27.91
N ILE A 20 31.90 11.45 -28.16
CA ILE A 20 30.88 11.89 -29.12
C ILE A 20 31.41 11.66 -30.55
N GLN A 21 32.64 12.01 -30.84
CA GLN A 21 33.28 11.75 -32.14
C GLN A 21 33.20 10.29 -32.52
N ARG A 22 33.57 9.38 -31.59
CA ARG A 22 33.51 7.95 -31.79
C ARG A 22 32.09 7.46 -32.03
N ALA A 23 31.10 8.02 -31.35
CA ALA A 23 29.70 7.63 -31.51
C ALA A 23 29.17 8.06 -32.91
N ILE A 24 29.50 9.26 -33.37
CA ILE A 24 29.17 9.75 -34.71
C ILE A 24 29.83 8.86 -35.78
N ALA A 25 31.15 8.63 -35.66
CA ALA A 25 31.90 7.80 -36.60
C ALA A 25 31.32 6.39 -36.72
N LYS A 26 30.93 5.74 -35.59
CA LYS A 26 30.23 4.45 -35.59
C LYS A 26 28.90 4.49 -36.31
N ALA A 27 28.13 5.56 -36.17
CA ALA A 27 26.85 5.70 -36.88
C ALA A 27 27.07 5.78 -38.39
N PHE A 28 28.09 6.50 -38.88
CA PHE A 28 28.47 6.51 -40.29
C PHE A 28 28.86 5.12 -40.79
N LEU A 29 29.74 4.43 -40.05
CA LEU A 29 30.16 3.07 -40.40
C LEU A 29 28.99 2.09 -40.48
N SER A 30 27.99 2.23 -39.58
CA SER A 30 26.82 1.33 -39.55
C SER A 30 25.95 1.40 -40.81
N VAL A 31 26.05 2.47 -41.55
CA VAL A 31 25.31 2.66 -42.84
C VAL A 31 26.25 2.50 -44.06
N GLY A 32 27.44 1.91 -43.85
CA GLY A 32 28.42 1.69 -44.94
C GLY A 32 29.11 2.96 -45.45
N SER A 33 29.13 4.04 -44.64
CA SER A 33 29.72 5.32 -44.97
C SER A 33 30.83 5.68 -43.98
N PHE A 34 31.75 6.60 -44.39
CA PHE A 34 32.82 7.11 -43.54
C PHE A 34 32.66 8.60 -43.33
N ALA A 35 32.77 9.06 -42.08
CA ALA A 35 32.89 10.47 -41.79
C ALA A 35 34.34 10.94 -41.89
N THR A 36 34.59 11.95 -42.68
CA THR A 36 35.87 12.67 -42.64
C THR A 36 35.95 13.53 -41.37
N GLN A 37 37.19 13.92 -40.99
CA GLN A 37 37.36 14.75 -39.81
C GLN A 37 36.59 16.09 -39.94
N ASP A 38 36.51 16.66 -41.13
CA ASP A 38 35.77 17.91 -41.40
C ASP A 38 34.26 17.71 -41.18
N VAL A 39 33.70 16.60 -41.60
CA VAL A 39 32.29 16.28 -41.37
C VAL A 39 31.99 16.15 -39.88
N ILE A 40 32.83 15.43 -39.14
CA ILE A 40 32.71 15.30 -37.70
C ILE A 40 32.79 16.66 -37.01
N THR A 41 33.77 17.46 -37.37
CA THR A 41 33.97 18.83 -36.83
C THR A 41 32.77 19.71 -37.09
N ASN A 42 32.20 19.65 -38.29
CA ASN A 42 31.00 20.42 -38.65
C ASN A 42 29.78 20.02 -37.84
N ILE A 43 29.56 18.73 -37.60
CA ILE A 43 28.47 18.22 -36.76
C ILE A 43 28.69 18.72 -35.31
N LEU A 44 29.89 18.59 -34.78
CA LEU A 44 30.24 18.96 -33.41
C LEU A 44 30.16 20.48 -33.17
N SER A 45 30.39 21.34 -34.18
CA SER A 45 30.22 22.77 -34.05
C SER A 45 28.80 23.21 -33.69
N ARG A 46 27.81 22.32 -33.93
CA ARG A 46 26.40 22.53 -33.58
C ARG A 46 26.02 21.97 -32.22
N VAL A 47 26.94 21.30 -31.52
CA VAL A 47 26.71 20.70 -30.19
C VAL A 47 27.26 21.64 -29.14
N SER A 48 26.39 22.22 -28.33
CA SER A 48 26.77 23.12 -27.24
C SER A 48 26.80 22.34 -25.91
N VAL A 49 27.96 22.37 -25.26
CA VAL A 49 28.17 21.68 -24.00
C VAL A 49 28.40 22.69 -22.88
N THR A 50 27.50 22.73 -21.92
CA THR A 50 27.60 23.55 -20.71
C THR A 50 27.87 22.67 -19.49
N ASP A 51 28.45 23.23 -18.43
CA ASP A 51 28.68 22.46 -17.20
C ASP A 51 27.37 21.99 -16.60
N GLY A 52 27.31 20.69 -16.28
CA GLY A 52 26.13 20.05 -15.76
C GLY A 52 25.08 19.59 -16.80
N ILE A 53 25.38 19.73 -18.11
CA ILE A 53 24.46 19.21 -19.16
C ILE A 53 24.34 17.69 -19.08
N SER A 54 23.14 17.17 -19.35
CA SER A 54 22.92 15.73 -19.36
C SER A 54 23.45 15.04 -20.62
N VAL A 55 23.89 13.79 -20.49
CA VAL A 55 24.28 12.95 -21.65
C VAL A 55 23.15 12.85 -22.67
N GLU A 56 21.89 12.80 -22.22
CA GLU A 56 20.71 12.71 -23.10
C GLU A 56 20.58 13.97 -23.96
N GLU A 57 20.80 15.14 -23.38
CA GLU A 57 20.70 16.40 -24.09
C GLU A 57 21.79 16.57 -25.13
N ILE A 58 23.03 16.17 -24.81
CA ILE A 58 24.11 16.11 -25.78
C ILE A 58 23.75 15.18 -26.96
N GLN A 59 23.21 14.01 -26.68
CA GLN A 59 22.79 13.08 -27.74
C GLN A 59 21.68 13.64 -28.59
N ASN A 60 20.69 14.34 -28.02
CA ASN A 60 19.64 15.02 -28.77
C ASN A 60 20.22 16.09 -29.70
N GLN A 61 21.18 16.87 -29.23
CA GLN A 61 21.87 17.88 -30.06
C GLN A 61 22.63 17.23 -31.22
N VAL A 62 23.26 16.06 -30.99
CA VAL A 62 23.96 15.32 -32.07
C VAL A 62 22.95 14.81 -33.13
N GLU A 63 21.79 14.32 -32.72
CA GLU A 63 20.72 13.90 -33.63
C GLU A 63 20.23 15.08 -34.49
N VAL A 64 19.98 16.22 -33.88
CA VAL A 64 19.57 17.45 -34.57
C VAL A 64 20.68 17.93 -35.52
N ALA A 65 21.94 17.90 -35.09
CA ALA A 65 23.06 18.30 -35.91
C ALA A 65 23.23 17.41 -37.16
N LEU A 66 23.09 16.08 -37.00
CA LEU A 66 23.12 15.13 -38.12
C LEU A 66 22.01 15.40 -39.12
N MET A 67 20.80 15.68 -38.65
CA MET A 67 19.65 16.04 -39.50
C MET A 67 19.87 17.39 -40.21
N ALA A 68 20.37 18.37 -39.52
CA ALA A 68 20.66 19.69 -40.07
C ALA A 68 21.73 19.65 -41.20
N GLU A 69 22.69 18.77 -41.07
CA GLU A 69 23.72 18.50 -42.09
C GLU A 69 23.21 17.50 -43.18
N ARG A 70 21.94 17.16 -43.19
CA ARG A 70 21.25 16.26 -44.14
C ARG A 70 21.75 14.82 -44.14
N TYR A 71 22.43 14.35 -43.10
CA TYR A 71 22.84 12.95 -42.92
C TYR A 71 21.68 12.10 -42.36
N TYR A 72 20.50 12.13 -42.98
CA TYR A 72 19.28 11.51 -42.46
C TYR A 72 19.40 10.04 -42.17
N THR A 73 20.10 9.27 -43.04
CA THR A 73 20.28 7.83 -42.84
C THR A 73 21.19 7.56 -41.65
N VAL A 74 22.22 8.38 -41.44
CA VAL A 74 23.13 8.30 -40.30
C VAL A 74 22.42 8.71 -39.02
N ALA A 75 21.63 9.79 -39.05
CA ALA A 75 20.81 10.23 -37.93
C ALA A 75 19.86 9.11 -37.47
N LYS A 76 19.19 8.47 -38.43
CA LYS A 76 18.33 7.31 -38.13
C LYS A 76 19.10 6.14 -37.51
N ALA A 77 20.27 5.82 -38.03
CA ALA A 77 21.11 4.76 -37.47
C ALA A 77 21.60 5.12 -36.06
N TYR A 78 21.96 6.38 -35.81
CA TYR A 78 22.35 6.89 -34.50
C TYR A 78 21.21 6.76 -33.47
N MET A 79 19.99 7.17 -33.83
CA MET A 79 18.81 7.05 -32.98
C MET A 79 18.46 5.58 -32.67
N LEU A 80 18.49 4.70 -33.68
CA LEU A 80 18.23 3.28 -33.49
C LEU A 80 19.31 2.60 -32.61
N TYR A 81 20.58 2.98 -32.77
CA TYR A 81 21.65 2.50 -31.92
C TYR A 81 21.45 2.94 -30.46
N ARG A 82 21.08 4.21 -30.24
CA ARG A 82 20.76 4.75 -28.92
C ARG A 82 19.58 4.00 -28.28
N GLN A 83 18.53 3.73 -29.03
CA GLN A 83 17.38 2.99 -28.57
C GLN A 83 17.75 1.54 -28.17
N ARG A 84 18.48 0.80 -29.02
CA ARG A 84 18.95 -0.54 -28.70
C ARG A 84 19.81 -0.56 -27.43
N HIS A 85 20.73 0.36 -27.28
CA HIS A 85 21.52 0.48 -26.04
C HIS A 85 20.69 0.82 -24.79
N THR A 86 19.55 1.47 -24.96
CA THR A 86 18.63 1.71 -23.86
C THR A 86 17.91 0.41 -23.49
N GLU A 87 17.41 -0.33 -24.48
CA GLU A 87 16.80 -1.65 -24.31
C GLU A 87 17.78 -2.66 -23.68
N ASP A 88 19.01 -2.72 -24.18
CA ASP A 88 20.07 -3.59 -23.63
C ASP A 88 20.40 -3.27 -22.16
N ARG A 89 20.35 -1.99 -21.78
CA ARG A 89 20.53 -1.59 -20.37
C ARG A 89 19.35 -2.01 -19.52
N GLU A 90 18.13 -1.77 -19.98
CA GLU A 90 16.92 -2.21 -19.25
C GLU A 90 16.94 -3.73 -19.01
N VAL A 91 17.38 -4.51 -20.00
CA VAL A 91 17.54 -5.96 -19.85
C VAL A 91 18.66 -6.29 -18.86
N ARG A 92 19.78 -5.59 -18.92
CA ARG A 92 20.92 -5.78 -18.00
C ARG A 92 20.54 -5.43 -16.56
N ASP A 93 19.83 -4.32 -16.36
CA ASP A 93 19.38 -3.89 -15.04
C ASP A 93 18.41 -4.91 -14.44
N LYS A 94 17.51 -5.45 -15.25
CA LYS A 94 16.60 -6.53 -14.84
C LYS A 94 17.36 -7.83 -14.54
N LEU A 95 18.38 -8.16 -15.35
CA LEU A 95 19.21 -9.33 -15.10
C LEU A 95 20.04 -9.18 -13.83
N GLN A 96 20.60 -7.99 -13.61
CA GLN A 96 21.31 -7.69 -12.36
C GLN A 96 20.39 -7.81 -11.16
N PHE A 97 19.19 -7.23 -11.23
CA PHE A 97 18.16 -7.37 -10.19
C PHE A 97 17.87 -8.85 -9.91
N LEU A 98 17.68 -9.65 -10.97
CA LEU A 98 17.40 -11.08 -10.86
C LEU A 98 18.55 -11.83 -10.16
N MET A 99 19.80 -11.55 -10.55
CA MET A 99 20.98 -12.15 -9.93
C MET A 99 21.11 -11.75 -8.47
N GLU A 100 21.00 -10.46 -8.16
CA GLU A 100 21.05 -9.96 -6.79
C GLU A 100 19.92 -10.55 -5.94
N TYR A 101 18.72 -10.73 -6.50
CA TYR A 101 17.60 -11.38 -5.82
C TYR A 101 17.91 -12.86 -5.54
N CYS A 102 18.52 -13.58 -6.49
CA CYS A 102 18.92 -14.98 -6.30
C CYS A 102 20.02 -15.14 -5.23
N ASP A 103 20.94 -14.18 -5.14
CA ASP A 103 22.07 -14.22 -4.22
C ASP A 103 21.73 -13.69 -2.82
N ALA A 104 20.68 -12.89 -2.66
CA ALA A 104 20.27 -12.37 -1.37
C ALA A 104 19.91 -13.50 -0.41
N SER A 105 20.43 -13.48 0.81
CA SER A 105 20.24 -14.55 1.79
C SER A 105 18.87 -14.53 2.44
N ASN A 106 18.27 -13.33 2.59
CA ASN A 106 17.03 -13.14 3.32
C ASN A 106 16.44 -11.76 3.02
N ALA A 107 15.14 -11.69 2.69
CA ALA A 107 14.45 -10.44 2.44
C ALA A 107 14.23 -9.60 3.72
N ALA A 108 14.06 -10.25 4.88
CA ALA A 108 13.83 -9.58 6.15
C ALA A 108 15.09 -8.89 6.71
N THR A 109 16.27 -9.22 6.24
CA THR A 109 17.55 -8.60 6.68
C THR A 109 17.89 -7.30 5.97
N GLY A 110 16.89 -6.59 5.43
CA GLY A 110 17.11 -5.32 4.76
C GLY A 110 17.43 -5.47 3.28
N SER A 111 16.95 -6.52 2.65
CA SER A 111 16.97 -6.63 1.19
C SER A 111 16.36 -5.38 0.57
N LYS A 112 17.13 -4.70 -0.25
CA LYS A 112 16.65 -3.56 -1.04
C LYS A 112 15.55 -3.93 -2.06
N PHE A 113 15.21 -5.23 -2.16
CA PHE A 113 14.24 -5.78 -3.11
C PHE A 113 12.88 -6.09 -2.49
N ASP A 114 12.80 -6.34 -1.20
CA ASP A 114 11.56 -6.60 -0.50
C ASP A 114 11.60 -5.97 0.89
N ALA A 115 10.85 -4.88 1.07
CA ALA A 115 10.75 -4.17 2.34
C ALA A 115 9.67 -4.76 3.27
N ASN A 116 9.01 -5.87 2.88
CA ASN A 116 7.98 -6.49 3.68
C ASN A 116 8.59 -7.38 4.78
N ALA A 117 8.43 -6.96 6.02
CA ALA A 117 8.96 -7.66 7.20
C ALA A 117 8.41 -9.09 7.38
N ASN A 118 7.28 -9.42 6.75
CA ASN A 118 6.66 -10.75 6.81
C ASN A 118 7.19 -11.72 5.74
N VAL A 119 8.09 -11.27 4.86
CA VAL A 119 8.70 -12.11 3.83
C VAL A 119 10.13 -12.46 4.27
N GLU A 120 10.31 -13.60 4.89
CA GLU A 120 11.60 -14.06 5.39
C GLU A 120 12.40 -14.83 4.32
N ASN A 121 11.70 -15.44 3.36
CA ASN A 121 12.30 -16.27 2.34
C ASN A 121 11.94 -15.78 0.94
N LYS A 122 12.88 -15.94 0.01
CA LYS A 122 12.64 -15.70 -1.41
C LYS A 122 11.54 -16.61 -1.93
N ASN A 123 10.71 -16.05 -2.81
CA ASN A 123 9.69 -16.83 -3.49
C ASN A 123 9.45 -16.30 -4.91
N MET A 124 8.98 -17.19 -5.79
CA MET A 124 8.77 -16.88 -7.20
C MET A 124 7.69 -15.82 -7.42
N ALA A 125 6.68 -15.74 -6.56
CA ALA A 125 5.59 -14.78 -6.75
C ALA A 125 6.04 -13.35 -6.46
N THR A 126 6.88 -13.12 -5.45
CA THR A 126 7.51 -11.82 -5.21
C THR A 126 8.39 -11.43 -6.39
N LEU A 127 9.23 -12.34 -6.88
CA LEU A 127 10.08 -12.08 -8.03
C LEU A 127 9.26 -11.72 -9.28
N ILE A 128 8.22 -12.49 -9.59
CA ILE A 128 7.34 -12.23 -10.73
C ILE A 128 6.59 -10.89 -10.55
N GLY A 129 6.24 -10.52 -9.33
CA GLY A 129 5.60 -9.24 -9.03
C GLY A 129 6.53 -8.03 -9.22
N GLU A 130 7.79 -8.15 -8.87
CA GLU A 130 8.74 -7.04 -8.94
C GLU A 130 9.30 -6.78 -10.36
N LEU A 131 9.57 -7.82 -11.13
CA LEU A 131 10.15 -7.70 -12.48
C LEU A 131 9.35 -6.78 -13.44
N PRO A 132 8.02 -6.87 -13.56
CA PRO A 132 7.23 -6.02 -14.45
C PRO A 132 6.81 -4.68 -13.84
N LYS A 133 7.13 -4.41 -12.58
CA LYS A 133 6.63 -3.27 -11.80
C LYS A 133 6.83 -1.92 -12.50
N SER A 134 8.03 -1.68 -13.03
CA SER A 134 8.34 -0.44 -13.76
C SER A 134 7.47 -0.24 -15.00
N ASN A 135 7.15 -1.33 -15.71
CA ASN A 135 6.28 -1.29 -16.88
C ASN A 135 4.83 -0.97 -16.49
N PHE A 136 4.31 -1.57 -15.41
CA PHE A 136 2.97 -1.26 -14.90
C PHE A 136 2.87 0.18 -14.45
N ILE A 137 3.86 0.71 -13.73
CA ILE A 137 3.90 2.12 -13.33
C ILE A 137 3.82 3.03 -14.57
N ARG A 138 4.62 2.77 -15.60
CA ARG A 138 4.64 3.56 -16.83
C ARG A 138 3.29 3.54 -17.55
N LEU A 139 2.66 2.37 -17.69
CA LEU A 139 1.35 2.24 -18.30
C LEU A 139 0.25 2.94 -17.50
N ASN A 140 0.26 2.78 -16.19
CA ASN A 140 -0.72 3.41 -15.30
C ASN A 140 -0.57 4.93 -15.26
N ARG A 141 0.65 5.47 -15.25
CA ARG A 141 0.91 6.91 -15.39
C ARG A 141 0.37 7.43 -16.71
N ARG A 142 0.60 6.73 -17.81
CA ARG A 142 0.08 7.13 -19.12
C ARG A 142 -1.44 7.19 -19.11
N MET A 143 -2.10 6.12 -18.68
CA MET A 143 -3.56 6.06 -18.63
C MET A 143 -4.15 7.14 -17.70
N LEU A 144 -3.56 7.35 -16.53
CA LEU A 144 -3.98 8.40 -15.60
C LEU A 144 -3.80 9.79 -16.22
N THR A 145 -2.67 10.05 -16.86
CA THR A 145 -2.41 11.33 -17.55
C THR A 145 -3.44 11.62 -18.61
N ASP A 146 -3.76 10.63 -19.44
CA ASP A 146 -4.76 10.79 -20.49
C ASP A 146 -6.14 11.11 -19.90
N ARG A 147 -6.53 10.44 -18.79
CA ARG A 147 -7.79 10.76 -18.08
C ARG A 147 -7.77 12.13 -17.41
N LEU A 148 -6.65 12.54 -16.82
CA LEU A 148 -6.52 13.89 -16.26
C LEU A 148 -6.64 14.97 -17.33
N LYS A 149 -6.11 14.73 -18.55
CA LYS A 149 -6.26 15.64 -19.69
C LYS A 149 -7.71 15.79 -20.12
N GLU A 150 -8.46 14.70 -20.13
CA GLU A 150 -9.90 14.73 -20.47
C GLU A 150 -10.72 15.51 -19.44
N ILE A 151 -10.41 15.40 -18.14
CA ILE A 151 -11.20 15.97 -17.05
C ILE A 151 -10.78 17.42 -16.75
N TYR A 152 -9.47 17.68 -16.67
CA TYR A 152 -8.91 18.93 -16.15
C TYR A 152 -8.13 19.74 -17.19
N GLY A 153 -8.00 19.23 -18.41
CA GLY A 153 -7.21 19.85 -19.46
C GLY A 153 -5.72 19.49 -19.43
N LYS A 154 -5.06 19.80 -20.52
CA LYS A 154 -3.66 19.40 -20.76
C LYS A 154 -2.67 20.03 -19.76
N GLU A 155 -2.84 21.32 -19.48
CA GLU A 155 -1.91 22.08 -18.64
C GLU A 155 -1.81 21.46 -17.22
N LEU A 156 -2.95 21.20 -16.58
CA LEU A 156 -2.97 20.63 -15.24
C LEU A 156 -2.45 19.18 -15.19
N ALA A 157 -2.75 18.41 -16.23
CA ALA A 157 -2.24 17.05 -16.34
C ALA A 157 -0.72 17.00 -16.54
N ASP A 158 -0.19 17.87 -17.39
CA ASP A 158 1.27 17.96 -17.61
C ASP A 158 1.99 18.42 -16.32
N LYS A 159 1.43 19.40 -15.59
CA LYS A 159 1.94 19.84 -14.29
C LYS A 159 1.94 18.72 -13.24
N TYR A 160 0.91 17.89 -13.19
CA TYR A 160 0.86 16.75 -12.29
C TYR A 160 2.01 15.77 -12.56
N ILE A 161 2.27 15.45 -13.82
CA ILE A 161 3.37 14.56 -14.22
C ILE A 161 4.74 15.18 -13.92
N GLU A 162 4.90 16.49 -14.16
CA GLU A 162 6.12 17.22 -13.79
C GLU A 162 6.38 17.12 -12.29
N MET A 163 5.36 17.35 -11.45
CA MET A 163 5.48 17.23 -10.00
C MET A 163 5.86 15.82 -9.53
N LEU A 164 5.37 14.76 -10.20
CA LEU A 164 5.79 13.38 -9.94
C LEU A 164 7.25 13.15 -10.34
N ASN A 165 7.65 13.60 -11.52
CA ASN A 165 9.01 13.38 -12.04
C ASN A 165 10.05 14.17 -11.26
N ASP A 166 9.71 15.37 -10.79
CA ASP A 166 10.56 16.24 -9.99
C ASP A 166 10.52 15.94 -8.49
N HIS A 167 9.79 14.87 -8.12
CA HIS A 167 9.67 14.39 -6.74
C HIS A 167 9.08 15.40 -5.74
N PHE A 168 8.20 16.29 -6.18
CA PHE A 168 7.38 17.12 -5.28
C PHE A 168 6.27 16.32 -4.63
N ILE A 169 5.71 15.37 -5.38
CA ILE A 169 4.71 14.43 -4.91
C ILE A 169 5.12 12.99 -5.23
N TYR A 170 4.62 12.07 -4.43
CA TYR A 170 4.72 10.64 -4.65
C TYR A 170 3.34 10.01 -4.56
N LYS A 171 2.93 9.26 -5.58
CA LYS A 171 1.71 8.47 -5.56
C LYS A 171 2.02 7.05 -5.10
N ASN A 172 1.38 6.63 -4.01
CA ASN A 172 1.57 5.27 -3.50
C ASN A 172 0.95 4.24 -4.46
N ASP A 173 1.60 3.09 -4.57
CA ASP A 173 1.15 1.94 -5.35
C ASP A 173 0.72 2.26 -6.78
N GLU A 174 1.64 2.83 -7.55
CA GLU A 174 1.41 3.09 -8.98
C GLU A 174 1.37 1.82 -9.85
N THR A 175 1.58 0.64 -9.26
CA THR A 175 1.56 -0.63 -10.00
C THR A 175 0.15 -1.06 -10.41
N SER A 176 -0.88 -0.52 -9.75
CA SER A 176 -2.27 -0.76 -10.11
C SER A 176 -3.11 0.51 -9.99
N LEU A 177 -4.27 0.54 -10.68
CA LEU A 177 -5.30 1.56 -10.52
C LEU A 177 -6.45 1.09 -9.61
N ALA A 178 -6.24 0.02 -8.85
CA ALA A 178 -7.18 -0.44 -7.84
C ALA A 178 -7.38 0.62 -6.74
N ASN A 179 -8.49 0.54 -6.03
CA ASN A 179 -8.68 1.34 -4.82
C ASN A 179 -7.56 1.05 -3.83
N TYR A 180 -7.10 2.09 -3.13
CA TYR A 180 -5.96 1.94 -2.23
C TYR A 180 -6.33 1.12 -1.00
N CYS A 181 -7.33 1.57 -0.23
CA CYS A 181 -7.82 0.88 0.96
C CYS A 181 -9.34 0.83 0.98
N ALA A 182 -9.90 -0.14 1.67
CA ALA A 182 -11.32 -0.17 1.98
C ALA A 182 -11.60 -0.64 3.39
N SER A 183 -12.60 -0.04 4.01
CA SER A 183 -13.31 -0.56 5.16
C SER A 183 -14.58 -1.24 4.66
N ILE A 184 -14.82 -2.47 5.06
CA ILE A 184 -15.91 -3.28 4.54
C ILE A 184 -16.90 -3.64 5.64
N THR A 185 -18.20 -3.66 5.29
CA THR A 185 -19.20 -4.31 6.11
C THR A 185 -19.18 -5.81 5.87
N MET A 186 -19.29 -6.59 6.94
CA MET A 186 -19.31 -8.04 6.89
C MET A 186 -20.73 -8.61 6.75
N TYR A 187 -21.77 -7.79 6.87
CA TYR A 187 -23.16 -8.22 6.89
C TYR A 187 -23.59 -9.04 5.65
N PRO A 188 -23.28 -8.63 4.41
CA PRO A 188 -23.60 -9.42 3.22
C PRO A 188 -22.94 -10.80 3.22
N TRP A 189 -21.72 -10.90 3.75
CA TRP A 189 -21.02 -12.18 3.88
C TRP A 189 -21.68 -13.11 4.91
N LEU A 190 -22.19 -12.56 6.00
CA LEU A 190 -22.92 -13.35 7.00
C LEU A 190 -24.21 -13.96 6.46
N ILE A 191 -24.85 -13.31 5.49
CA ILE A 191 -26.10 -13.80 4.89
C ILE A 191 -25.81 -14.73 3.72
N GLY A 192 -24.95 -14.31 2.80
CA GLY A 192 -24.74 -14.96 1.49
C GLY A 192 -23.40 -15.67 1.30
N GLY A 193 -22.50 -15.63 2.28
CA GLY A 193 -21.15 -16.13 2.11
C GLY A 193 -20.32 -15.25 1.17
N THR A 194 -19.26 -15.81 0.57
CA THR A 194 -18.33 -15.07 -0.29
C THR A 194 -18.79 -14.90 -1.74
N ILE A 195 -19.98 -15.37 -2.11
CA ILE A 195 -20.48 -15.33 -3.50
C ILE A 195 -20.56 -13.89 -4.02
N SER A 196 -20.96 -12.94 -3.16
CA SER A 196 -21.09 -11.52 -3.52
C SER A 196 -19.77 -10.81 -3.78
N ILE A 197 -18.65 -11.40 -3.36
CA ILE A 197 -17.30 -10.82 -3.47
C ILE A 197 -16.36 -11.66 -4.35
N GLY A 198 -16.89 -12.57 -5.16
CA GLY A 198 -16.11 -13.39 -6.09
C GLY A 198 -15.59 -14.71 -5.54
N GLY A 199 -15.98 -15.09 -4.31
CA GLY A 199 -15.71 -16.40 -3.74
C GLY A 199 -16.89 -17.36 -3.90
N ASN A 200 -16.73 -18.58 -3.40
CA ASN A 200 -17.76 -19.61 -3.46
C ASN A 200 -17.87 -20.37 -2.12
N SER A 201 -17.93 -19.65 -1.00
CA SER A 201 -18.16 -20.24 0.31
C SER A 201 -19.53 -19.88 0.85
N LYS A 202 -20.10 -20.79 1.65
CA LYS A 202 -21.36 -20.53 2.36
C LYS A 202 -21.16 -19.52 3.48
N ALA A 203 -22.27 -18.94 3.93
CA ALA A 203 -22.31 -18.12 5.15
C ALA A 203 -21.83 -18.93 6.37
N PRO A 204 -21.14 -18.31 7.33
CA PRO A 204 -20.74 -18.98 8.57
C PRO A 204 -21.97 -19.29 9.44
N THR A 205 -21.95 -20.46 10.09
CA THR A 205 -23.05 -20.93 10.95
C THR A 205 -22.63 -21.18 12.40
N ASN A 206 -21.33 -21.06 12.70
CA ASN A 206 -20.75 -21.27 14.02
C ASN A 206 -19.39 -20.56 14.10
N LEU A 207 -18.82 -20.48 15.29
CA LEU A 207 -17.55 -19.79 15.55
C LEU A 207 -16.40 -20.33 14.67
N LYS A 208 -16.28 -21.63 14.53
CA LYS A 208 -15.23 -22.26 13.72
C LYS A 208 -15.35 -21.90 12.24
N SER A 209 -16.56 -21.96 11.67
CA SER A 209 -16.81 -21.57 10.27
C SER A 209 -16.66 -20.06 10.06
N PHE A 210 -16.97 -19.25 11.08
CA PHE A 210 -16.70 -17.83 11.07
C PHE A 210 -15.19 -17.56 10.97
N CYS A 211 -14.37 -18.12 11.84
CA CYS A 211 -12.92 -17.90 11.84
C CYS A 211 -12.27 -18.28 10.49
N GLY A 212 -12.58 -19.47 9.96
CA GLY A 212 -12.03 -19.90 8.67
C GLY A 212 -12.55 -19.09 7.49
N GLY A 213 -13.86 -18.81 7.47
CA GLY A 213 -14.49 -17.99 6.42
C GLY A 213 -14.01 -16.54 6.43
N PHE A 214 -13.78 -15.98 7.62
CA PHE A 214 -13.25 -14.63 7.78
C PHE A 214 -11.88 -14.46 7.13
N VAL A 215 -10.96 -15.38 7.37
CA VAL A 215 -9.63 -15.34 6.74
C VAL A 215 -9.75 -15.36 5.22
N ASN A 216 -10.59 -16.24 4.67
CA ASN A 216 -10.82 -16.33 3.23
C ASN A 216 -11.44 -15.04 2.67
N MET A 217 -12.42 -14.45 3.36
CA MET A 217 -13.04 -13.19 2.98
C MET A 217 -12.00 -12.06 2.92
N VAL A 218 -11.18 -11.94 3.96
CA VAL A 218 -10.12 -10.92 4.01
C VAL A 218 -9.12 -11.11 2.87
N PHE A 219 -8.74 -12.34 2.53
CA PHE A 219 -7.86 -12.61 1.40
C PHE A 219 -8.48 -12.22 0.06
N ILE A 220 -9.76 -12.54 -0.17
CA ILE A 220 -10.47 -12.16 -1.39
C ILE A 220 -10.53 -10.64 -1.53
N VAL A 221 -11.01 -9.95 -0.49
CA VAL A 221 -11.14 -8.48 -0.53
C VAL A 221 -9.79 -7.80 -0.68
N SER A 222 -8.77 -8.26 0.05
CA SER A 222 -7.42 -7.68 -0.04
C SER A 222 -6.79 -7.84 -1.41
N SER A 223 -7.15 -8.88 -2.17
CA SER A 223 -6.67 -9.06 -3.55
C SER A 223 -7.18 -7.99 -4.53
N MET A 224 -8.25 -7.29 -4.17
CA MET A 224 -8.86 -6.22 -4.96
C MET A 224 -8.36 -4.82 -4.59
N LEU A 225 -7.52 -4.70 -3.56
CA LEU A 225 -7.03 -3.44 -3.01
C LEU A 225 -5.52 -3.34 -3.15
N SER A 226 -5.01 -2.14 -3.36
CA SER A 226 -3.56 -1.90 -3.37
C SER A 226 -2.98 -1.82 -1.95
N GLY A 227 -3.77 -1.40 -0.96
CA GLY A 227 -3.36 -1.20 0.43
C GLY A 227 -4.15 -2.08 1.41
N ALA A 228 -4.78 -1.46 2.38
CA ALA A 228 -5.37 -2.13 3.53
C ALA A 228 -6.84 -2.54 3.34
N CYS A 229 -7.21 -3.63 4.01
CA CYS A 229 -8.58 -4.07 4.23
C CYS A 229 -8.91 -3.89 5.71
N ALA A 230 -9.84 -2.99 6.04
CA ALA A 230 -10.33 -2.80 7.40
C ALA A 230 -11.67 -3.53 7.62
N THR A 231 -11.79 -4.18 8.75
CA THR A 231 -13.02 -4.88 9.16
C THR A 231 -13.45 -4.41 10.55
N PRO A 232 -14.02 -3.20 10.65
CA PRO A 232 -14.33 -2.60 11.95
C PRO A 232 -15.36 -3.40 12.76
N GLU A 233 -16.20 -4.18 12.11
CA GLU A 233 -17.22 -5.03 12.76
C GLU A 233 -16.70 -6.39 13.23
N PHE A 234 -15.42 -6.73 12.98
CA PHE A 234 -14.88 -8.07 13.19
C PHE A 234 -15.14 -8.61 14.61
N LEU A 235 -14.77 -7.85 15.64
CA LEU A 235 -14.93 -8.31 17.02
C LEU A 235 -16.41 -8.39 17.44
N MET A 236 -17.28 -7.55 16.88
CA MET A 236 -18.72 -7.60 17.12
C MET A 236 -19.32 -8.91 16.57
N TYR A 237 -18.97 -9.30 15.36
CA TYR A 237 -19.43 -10.57 14.79
C TYR A 237 -18.79 -11.78 15.45
N MET A 238 -17.53 -11.70 15.82
CA MET A 238 -16.90 -12.76 16.60
C MET A 238 -17.59 -12.96 17.94
N ASN A 239 -17.92 -11.87 18.63
CA ASN A 239 -18.69 -11.86 19.87
C ASN A 239 -20.07 -12.56 19.71
N TYR A 240 -20.75 -12.26 18.60
CA TYR A 240 -22.03 -12.90 18.26
C TYR A 240 -21.88 -14.43 18.15
N PHE A 241 -20.91 -14.94 17.41
CA PHE A 241 -20.73 -16.40 17.27
C PHE A 241 -20.26 -17.07 18.56
N ILE A 242 -19.47 -16.39 19.39
CA ILE A 242 -19.11 -16.89 20.72
C ILE A 242 -20.36 -16.97 21.60
N GLY A 243 -21.20 -15.93 21.57
CA GLY A 243 -22.44 -15.88 22.30
C GLY A 243 -23.47 -16.96 21.88
N GLN A 244 -23.49 -17.29 20.58
CA GLN A 244 -24.33 -18.39 20.07
C GLN A 244 -23.91 -19.79 20.59
N GLU A 245 -22.60 -20.00 20.81
CA GLU A 245 -22.10 -21.30 21.28
C GLU A 245 -22.08 -21.42 22.80
N TYR A 246 -21.75 -20.32 23.52
CA TYR A 246 -21.48 -20.34 24.96
C TYR A 246 -22.42 -19.45 25.79
N GLY A 247 -23.40 -18.78 25.17
CA GLY A 247 -24.25 -17.79 25.83
C GLY A 247 -23.61 -16.42 25.90
N THR A 248 -24.43 -15.37 26.02
CA THR A 248 -23.94 -13.97 26.05
C THR A 248 -23.14 -13.63 27.30
N ASP A 249 -23.26 -14.43 28.35
CA ASP A 249 -22.53 -14.31 29.63
C ASP A 249 -21.21 -15.09 29.65
N TYR A 250 -20.73 -15.61 28.51
CA TYR A 250 -19.52 -16.43 28.38
C TYR A 250 -18.28 -15.79 29.06
N PHE A 251 -18.19 -14.46 29.04
CA PHE A 251 -17.07 -13.72 29.61
C PHE A 251 -17.02 -13.83 31.15
N LYS A 252 -18.16 -14.07 31.81
CA LYS A 252 -18.23 -14.34 33.26
C LYS A 252 -17.82 -15.78 33.60
N ARG A 253 -17.81 -16.64 32.59
CA ARG A 253 -17.50 -18.08 32.70
C ARG A 253 -16.27 -18.47 31.85
N ALA A 254 -15.38 -17.51 31.63
CA ALA A 254 -14.21 -17.70 30.73
C ALA A 254 -13.32 -18.89 31.12
N ASP A 255 -13.25 -19.24 32.42
CA ASP A 255 -12.47 -20.36 32.94
C ASP A 255 -13.23 -21.70 32.92
N GLU A 256 -14.51 -21.71 32.51
CA GLU A 256 -15.29 -22.93 32.39
C GLU A 256 -14.70 -23.85 31.33
N VAL A 257 -14.52 -25.14 31.68
CA VAL A 257 -14.02 -26.17 30.78
C VAL A 257 -15.13 -26.66 29.88
N VAL A 258 -15.04 -26.38 28.58
CA VAL A 258 -16.06 -26.73 27.58
C VAL A 258 -15.64 -27.87 26.66
N ASP A 259 -14.38 -28.19 26.58
CA ASP A 259 -13.83 -29.31 25.82
C ASP A 259 -13.10 -30.27 26.75
N LEU A 260 -13.67 -31.44 26.95
CA LEU A 260 -13.15 -32.54 27.77
C LEU A 260 -12.16 -33.45 27.01
N SER A 261 -11.83 -33.11 25.77
CA SER A 261 -10.77 -33.79 25.03
C SER A 261 -9.42 -33.74 25.77
N LYS A 262 -8.43 -34.46 25.27
CA LYS A 262 -7.11 -34.61 25.95
C LYS A 262 -6.46 -33.28 26.45
N LYS A 263 -6.94 -32.11 26.01
CA LYS A 263 -6.37 -30.79 26.36
C LYS A 263 -7.20 -29.97 27.35
N ARG A 264 -8.41 -30.40 27.74
CA ARG A 264 -9.30 -29.65 28.65
C ARG A 264 -9.29 -28.15 28.38
N ARG A 265 -10.02 -27.70 27.37
CA ARG A 265 -10.04 -26.27 26.96
C ARG A 265 -11.11 -25.50 27.71
N THR A 266 -10.74 -24.35 28.24
CA THR A 266 -11.68 -23.35 28.75
C THR A 266 -12.27 -22.52 27.61
N ILE A 267 -13.35 -21.78 27.88
CA ILE A 267 -13.92 -20.81 26.92
C ILE A 267 -12.85 -19.81 26.48
N ASP A 268 -12.09 -19.24 27.42
CA ASP A 268 -10.99 -18.31 27.11
C ASP A 268 -9.94 -18.94 26.19
N LYS A 269 -9.60 -20.21 26.42
CA LYS A 269 -8.64 -20.90 25.53
C LYS A 269 -9.20 -21.15 24.13
N VAL A 270 -10.49 -21.48 23.99
CA VAL A 270 -11.13 -21.59 22.67
C VAL A 270 -11.11 -20.26 21.93
N ILE A 271 -11.44 -19.17 22.62
CA ILE A 271 -11.39 -17.81 22.04
C ILE A 271 -9.96 -17.47 21.61
N THR A 272 -8.98 -17.74 22.47
CA THR A 272 -7.56 -17.49 22.16
C THR A 272 -7.10 -18.33 20.96
N ASP A 273 -7.49 -19.59 20.85
CA ASP A 273 -7.19 -20.44 19.69
C ASP A 273 -7.79 -19.85 18.38
N CYS A 274 -8.97 -19.23 18.47
CA CYS A 274 -9.55 -18.51 17.32
C CYS A 274 -8.73 -17.26 16.95
N PHE A 275 -8.27 -16.49 17.92
CA PHE A 275 -7.37 -15.35 17.68
C PHE A 275 -6.08 -15.81 16.99
N GLU A 276 -5.44 -16.85 17.53
CA GLU A 276 -4.23 -17.45 16.97
C GLU A 276 -4.48 -17.88 15.51
N GLN A 277 -5.55 -18.64 15.25
CA GLN A 277 -5.88 -19.09 13.91
C GLN A 277 -6.03 -17.93 12.91
N ILE A 278 -6.77 -16.90 13.26
CA ILE A 278 -7.04 -15.76 12.37
C ILE A 278 -5.77 -14.93 12.16
N VAL A 279 -5.14 -14.49 13.24
CA VAL A 279 -4.02 -13.55 13.18
C VAL A 279 -2.81 -14.19 12.50
N TYR A 280 -2.45 -15.41 12.87
CA TYR A 280 -1.33 -16.09 12.21
C TYR A 280 -1.60 -16.40 10.74
N SER A 281 -2.84 -16.76 10.37
CA SER A 281 -3.19 -16.99 8.96
C SER A 281 -3.06 -15.72 8.13
N ILE A 282 -3.53 -14.58 8.64
CA ILE A 282 -3.47 -13.30 7.93
C ILE A 282 -2.04 -12.77 7.80
N ASN A 283 -1.18 -13.09 8.78
CA ASN A 283 0.23 -12.70 8.73
C ASN A 283 1.10 -13.60 7.84
N GLN A 284 0.55 -14.70 7.31
CA GLN A 284 1.30 -15.50 6.35
C GLN A 284 1.33 -14.83 4.98
N PRO A 285 2.47 -14.85 4.28
CA PRO A 285 2.54 -14.41 2.89
C PRO A 285 1.61 -15.26 2.03
N THR A 286 0.76 -14.60 1.23
CA THR A 286 -0.23 -15.30 0.39
C THR A 286 -0.14 -14.89 -1.07
N GLY A 287 -0.53 -15.80 -1.96
CA GLY A 287 -0.59 -15.53 -3.41
C GLY A 287 -1.52 -14.39 -3.78
N ALA A 288 -2.58 -14.15 -2.99
CA ALA A 288 -3.53 -13.05 -3.19
C ALA A 288 -2.88 -11.66 -3.10
N ARG A 289 -1.71 -11.55 -2.45
CA ARG A 289 -0.97 -10.30 -2.25
C ARG A 289 0.48 -10.39 -2.74
N ASN A 290 0.74 -11.10 -3.82
CA ASN A 290 2.09 -11.33 -4.33
C ASN A 290 3.06 -11.84 -3.23
N PHE A 291 2.60 -12.76 -2.40
CA PHE A 291 3.31 -13.29 -1.24
C PHE A 291 3.69 -12.26 -0.16
N GLN A 292 2.88 -11.23 -0.03
CA GLN A 292 2.93 -10.36 1.14
C GLN A 292 1.81 -10.73 2.11
N ALA A 293 1.99 -10.43 3.39
CA ALA A 293 0.91 -10.52 4.36
C ALA A 293 -0.19 -9.48 4.06
N VAL A 294 -1.42 -9.81 4.42
CA VAL A 294 -2.54 -8.90 4.20
C VAL A 294 -2.47 -7.74 5.19
N PHE A 295 -2.49 -6.52 4.69
CA PHE A 295 -2.62 -5.32 5.51
C PHE A 295 -4.06 -5.23 6.06
N TRP A 296 -4.30 -5.93 7.16
CA TRP A 296 -5.58 -5.98 7.86
C TRP A 296 -5.61 -4.96 9.00
N ASN A 297 -6.77 -4.33 9.19
CA ASN A 297 -7.03 -3.41 10.29
C ASN A 297 -8.25 -3.86 11.10
N VAL A 298 -8.14 -3.77 12.42
CA VAL A 298 -9.21 -4.02 13.39
C VAL A 298 -9.49 -2.76 14.18
N ALA A 299 -10.76 -2.53 14.52
CA ALA A 299 -11.18 -1.38 15.33
C ALA A 299 -11.73 -1.82 16.68
N TYR A 300 -11.47 -0.98 17.68
CA TYR A 300 -12.04 -1.02 19.02
C TYR A 300 -12.86 0.24 19.25
N TYR A 301 -13.91 0.14 20.02
CA TYR A 301 -14.83 1.21 20.31
C TYR A 301 -15.03 1.34 21.81
N ASP A 302 -15.14 2.58 22.33
CA ASP A 302 -15.73 2.80 23.61
C ASP A 302 -17.25 2.56 23.58
N ARG A 303 -17.90 2.58 24.73
CA ARG A 303 -19.33 2.33 24.86
C ARG A 303 -20.18 3.29 24.04
N TYR A 304 -19.90 4.58 24.13
CA TYR A 304 -20.73 5.61 23.50
C TYR A 304 -20.55 5.61 21.97
N TYR A 305 -19.34 5.37 21.52
CA TYR A 305 -19.05 5.23 20.10
C TYR A 305 -19.77 3.99 19.52
N PHE A 306 -19.69 2.88 20.25
CA PHE A 306 -20.39 1.64 19.88
C PHE A 306 -21.91 1.83 19.85
N GLU A 307 -22.52 2.46 20.88
CA GLU A 307 -23.96 2.70 20.94
C GLU A 307 -24.44 3.57 19.78
N SER A 308 -23.67 4.59 19.38
CA SER A 308 -24.00 5.44 18.23
C SER A 308 -23.98 4.69 16.91
N LEU A 309 -22.99 3.83 16.68
CA LEU A 309 -22.84 3.10 15.42
C LEU A 309 -23.72 1.86 15.32
N PHE A 310 -23.85 1.11 16.43
CA PHE A 310 -24.42 -0.23 16.44
C PHE A 310 -25.63 -0.39 17.37
N GLY A 311 -26.07 0.65 18.05
CA GLY A 311 -27.19 0.57 19.00
C GLY A 311 -28.52 0.10 18.38
N ASN A 312 -28.71 0.38 17.08
CA ASN A 312 -29.88 -0.07 16.32
C ASN A 312 -29.59 -1.27 15.39
N PHE A 313 -28.38 -1.80 15.45
CA PHE A 313 -27.97 -2.94 14.62
C PHE A 313 -28.68 -4.22 15.06
N LEU A 314 -29.07 -5.05 14.09
CA LEU A 314 -29.61 -6.38 14.31
C LEU A 314 -28.79 -7.41 13.53
N PHE A 315 -28.41 -8.48 14.20
CA PHE A 315 -27.86 -9.67 13.55
C PHE A 315 -28.90 -10.35 12.66
N PRO A 316 -28.50 -11.27 11.75
CA PRO A 316 -29.46 -11.97 10.87
C PRO A 316 -30.58 -12.73 11.60
N ASP A 317 -30.38 -13.13 12.85
CA ASP A 317 -31.36 -13.79 13.70
C ASP A 317 -32.25 -12.80 14.50
N GLY A 318 -32.07 -11.49 14.29
CA GLY A 318 -32.81 -10.43 14.97
C GLY A 318 -32.29 -10.07 16.37
N SER A 319 -31.23 -10.72 16.86
CA SER A 319 -30.57 -10.35 18.12
C SER A 319 -29.77 -9.06 18.00
N LYS A 320 -29.54 -8.39 19.13
CA LYS A 320 -28.73 -7.17 19.22
C LYS A 320 -27.32 -7.48 19.73
N PRO A 321 -26.32 -6.67 19.33
CA PRO A 321 -25.01 -6.76 19.95
C PRO A 321 -25.08 -6.46 21.46
N ASP A 322 -24.36 -7.28 22.24
CA ASP A 322 -24.22 -7.07 23.68
C ASP A 322 -22.92 -6.34 23.99
N TRP A 323 -23.01 -5.20 24.66
CA TRP A 323 -21.85 -4.37 24.96
C TRP A 323 -20.91 -5.00 25.98
N GLU A 324 -21.45 -5.62 27.05
CA GLU A 324 -20.59 -6.10 28.14
C GLU A 324 -19.65 -7.23 27.66
N SER A 325 -20.18 -8.19 26.93
CA SER A 325 -19.40 -9.26 26.35
C SER A 325 -18.44 -8.74 25.26
N LEU A 326 -18.89 -7.80 24.43
CA LEU A 326 -18.04 -7.19 23.40
C LEU A 326 -16.91 -6.37 24.03
N SER A 327 -17.18 -5.55 25.04
CA SER A 327 -16.16 -4.78 25.76
C SER A 327 -15.07 -5.71 26.32
N TRP A 328 -15.48 -6.81 26.97
CA TRP A 328 -14.54 -7.80 27.45
C TRP A 328 -13.71 -8.42 26.33
N LEU A 329 -14.36 -8.80 25.20
CA LEU A 329 -13.68 -9.44 24.08
C LEU A 329 -12.67 -8.50 23.41
N GLN A 330 -13.02 -7.23 23.23
CA GLN A 330 -12.11 -6.19 22.70
C GLN A 330 -10.86 -6.04 23.57
N LYS A 331 -11.04 -5.87 24.87
CA LYS A 331 -9.92 -5.77 25.83
C LYS A 331 -9.07 -7.05 25.84
N ARG A 332 -9.73 -8.21 25.74
CA ARG A 332 -9.05 -9.50 25.71
C ARG A 332 -8.23 -9.71 24.45
N PHE A 333 -8.76 -9.33 23.27
CA PHE A 333 -8.06 -9.41 22.00
C PHE A 333 -6.84 -8.49 21.99
N MET A 334 -6.99 -7.23 22.39
CA MET A 334 -5.92 -6.24 22.41
C MET A 334 -4.77 -6.67 23.34
N LYS A 335 -5.07 -7.09 24.57
CA LYS A 335 -4.05 -7.57 25.52
C LYS A 335 -3.36 -8.84 25.00
N TRP A 336 -4.10 -9.75 24.40
CA TRP A 336 -3.52 -10.96 23.80
C TRP A 336 -2.60 -10.63 22.62
N PHE A 337 -3.07 -9.86 21.67
CA PHE A 337 -2.34 -9.54 20.45
C PHE A 337 -1.05 -8.78 20.74
N ASN A 338 -1.10 -7.78 21.61
CA ASN A 338 0.07 -7.01 21.96
C ASN A 338 1.12 -7.84 22.73
N ARG A 339 0.70 -8.77 23.57
CA ARG A 339 1.59 -9.73 24.20
C ARG A 339 2.19 -10.70 23.18
N GLU A 340 1.41 -11.18 22.21
CA GLU A 340 1.87 -12.11 21.18
C GLU A 340 2.91 -11.48 20.27
N ARG A 341 2.75 -10.20 19.93
CA ARG A 341 3.72 -9.43 19.12
C ARG A 341 5.11 -9.31 19.78
N THR A 342 5.21 -9.45 21.07
CA THR A 342 6.53 -9.46 21.74
C THR A 342 7.28 -10.79 21.58
N ARG A 343 6.60 -11.84 21.13
CA ARG A 343 7.14 -13.19 20.97
C ARG A 343 7.47 -13.52 19.52
N THR A 344 6.71 -12.97 18.59
CA THR A 344 6.88 -13.21 17.17
C THR A 344 6.51 -11.97 16.36
N VAL A 345 7.06 -11.85 15.17
CA VAL A 345 6.77 -10.73 14.26
C VAL A 345 5.37 -10.89 13.70
N LEU A 346 4.41 -10.16 14.26
CA LEU A 346 3.04 -10.04 13.78
C LEU A 346 2.77 -8.58 13.42
N THR A 347 2.82 -8.25 12.13
CA THR A 347 2.60 -6.89 11.65
C THR A 347 1.13 -6.51 11.67
N PHE A 348 0.24 -7.48 11.47
CA PHE A 348 -1.20 -7.28 11.36
C PHE A 348 -1.97 -8.08 12.41
N PRO A 349 -3.14 -7.58 12.87
CA PRO A 349 -3.81 -6.36 12.42
C PRO A 349 -3.11 -5.07 12.87
N VAL A 350 -3.31 -4.00 12.08
CA VAL A 350 -3.16 -2.65 12.60
C VAL A 350 -4.37 -2.37 13.48
N GLU A 351 -4.13 -1.92 14.69
CA GLU A 351 -5.18 -1.67 15.69
C GLU A 351 -5.56 -0.19 15.71
N THR A 352 -6.86 0.09 15.76
CA THR A 352 -7.39 1.44 15.92
C THR A 352 -8.40 1.48 17.07
N MET A 353 -8.25 2.45 17.96
CA MET A 353 -9.14 2.70 19.08
C MET A 353 -9.97 3.97 18.80
N ALA A 354 -11.27 3.87 18.80
CA ALA A 354 -12.18 5.00 18.64
C ALA A 354 -12.80 5.38 20.00
N LEU A 355 -12.52 6.63 20.42
CA LEU A 355 -13.01 7.19 21.68
C LEU A 355 -13.87 8.41 21.39
N LEU A 356 -15.08 8.45 21.96
CA LEU A 356 -15.93 9.63 21.91
C LEU A 356 -15.48 10.64 22.95
N THR A 357 -15.37 11.90 22.53
CA THR A 357 -15.05 13.02 23.43
C THR A 357 -16.26 13.89 23.72
N GLU A 358 -16.27 14.47 24.89
CA GLU A 358 -17.25 15.45 25.32
C GLU A 358 -16.56 16.55 26.12
N ASN A 359 -16.79 17.82 25.77
CA ASN A 359 -16.13 18.98 26.40
C ASN A 359 -14.60 18.91 26.44
N GLY A 360 -14.00 18.31 25.41
CA GLY A 360 -12.53 18.19 25.27
C GLY A 360 -11.88 17.03 26.04
N ASP A 361 -12.66 16.16 26.66
CA ASP A 361 -12.18 15.00 27.40
C ASP A 361 -12.85 13.71 26.90
N VAL A 362 -12.25 12.53 27.17
CA VAL A 362 -12.82 11.23 26.83
C VAL A 362 -14.10 11.02 27.66
N LYS A 363 -15.20 10.71 26.98
CA LYS A 363 -16.50 10.53 27.60
C LYS A 363 -16.56 9.24 28.43
N ASP A 364 -16.06 8.13 27.89
CA ASP A 364 -15.96 6.84 28.59
C ASP A 364 -14.62 6.76 29.36
N LYS A 365 -14.69 7.08 30.65
CA LYS A 365 -13.48 7.09 31.48
C LYS A 365 -12.82 5.71 31.61
N GLU A 366 -13.60 4.65 31.69
CA GLU A 366 -13.08 3.28 31.78
C GLU A 366 -12.25 2.91 30.54
N TRP A 367 -12.76 3.27 29.35
CA TRP A 367 -12.05 3.04 28.10
C TRP A 367 -10.88 4.01 27.89
N GLY A 368 -11.00 5.23 28.38
CA GLY A 368 -9.88 6.18 28.42
C GLY A 368 -8.72 5.65 29.27
N ASP A 369 -9.01 5.20 30.48
CA ASP A 369 -8.01 4.62 31.41
C ASP A 369 -7.40 3.34 30.84
N PHE A 370 -8.21 2.44 30.24
CA PHE A 370 -7.72 1.26 29.57
C PHE A 370 -6.79 1.60 28.39
N THR A 371 -7.13 2.60 27.60
CA THR A 371 -6.30 3.05 26.48
C THR A 371 -4.96 3.60 26.98
N ALA A 372 -4.97 4.38 28.05
CA ALA A 372 -3.76 4.90 28.69
C ALA A 372 -2.89 3.77 29.27
N GLU A 373 -3.50 2.76 29.92
CA GLU A 373 -2.80 1.55 30.41
C GLU A 373 -2.08 0.84 29.25
N MET A 374 -2.76 0.64 28.12
CA MET A 374 -2.16 -0.03 26.96
C MET A 374 -0.97 0.76 26.37
N TYR A 375 -1.04 2.08 26.31
CA TYR A 375 0.11 2.91 25.93
C TYR A 375 1.24 2.83 26.96
N ALA A 376 0.94 2.84 28.25
CA ALA A 376 1.94 2.70 29.30
C ALA A 376 2.67 1.34 29.28
N GLU A 377 1.99 0.29 28.84
CA GLU A 377 2.58 -1.04 28.59
C GLU A 377 3.43 -1.10 27.30
N GLY A 378 3.47 -0.03 26.51
CA GLY A 378 4.26 0.05 25.27
C GLY A 378 3.58 -0.54 24.05
N HIS A 379 2.25 -0.68 24.08
CA HIS A 379 1.50 -1.17 22.93
C HIS A 379 1.44 -0.12 21.79
N SER A 380 1.41 -0.57 20.56
CA SER A 380 1.40 0.29 19.37
C SER A 380 0.07 0.16 18.63
N PHE A 381 -0.75 1.20 18.73
CA PHE A 381 -2.04 1.32 18.05
C PHE A 381 -2.36 2.80 17.79
N PHE A 382 -3.39 3.07 16.98
CA PHE A 382 -3.86 4.43 16.72
C PHE A 382 -5.09 4.74 17.56
N THR A 383 -5.15 5.94 18.14
CA THR A 383 -6.34 6.44 18.84
C THR A 383 -6.97 7.54 18.03
N TYR A 384 -8.27 7.40 17.77
CA TYR A 384 -9.11 8.38 17.14
C TYR A 384 -10.06 8.95 18.18
N MET A 385 -9.93 10.24 18.44
CA MET A 385 -10.78 10.97 19.37
C MET A 385 -11.67 11.89 18.57
N SER A 386 -12.98 11.80 18.77
CA SER A 386 -13.98 12.61 18.06
C SER A 386 -15.12 12.97 18.99
N ASP A 387 -15.65 14.16 18.86
CA ASP A 387 -16.89 14.61 19.51
C ASP A 387 -18.15 14.13 18.77
N ASN A 388 -17.97 13.48 17.62
CA ASN A 388 -19.03 12.93 16.78
C ASN A 388 -18.67 11.49 16.38
N ALA A 389 -19.60 10.57 16.65
CA ALA A 389 -19.47 9.16 16.27
C ALA A 389 -19.77 8.88 14.78
N ASP A 390 -20.16 9.86 13.99
CA ASP A 390 -20.42 9.70 12.55
C ASP A 390 -19.12 9.52 11.74
N SER A 391 -17.97 9.69 12.36
CA SER A 391 -16.69 9.50 11.70
C SER A 391 -16.04 8.18 12.12
N LEU A 392 -15.76 7.32 11.14
CA LEU A 392 -14.98 6.10 11.32
C LEU A 392 -13.56 6.29 10.79
N SER A 393 -12.61 5.77 11.54
CA SER A 393 -11.28 5.56 11.00
C SER A 393 -11.28 4.27 10.18
N SER A 394 -11.15 4.38 8.88
CA SER A 394 -10.85 3.23 8.03
C SER A 394 -9.36 3.16 7.76
N CYS A 395 -8.77 1.99 7.84
CA CYS A 395 -7.34 1.76 7.76
C CYS A 395 -6.54 2.58 8.78
N CYS A 396 -5.32 2.92 8.45
CA CYS A 396 -4.38 3.43 9.41
C CYS A 396 -4.51 4.93 9.75
N ARG A 397 -5.27 5.77 9.02
CA ARG A 397 -5.28 7.23 9.27
C ARG A 397 -6.41 8.00 8.59
N LEU A 398 -7.35 7.34 7.93
CA LEU A 398 -8.42 8.03 7.23
C LEU A 398 -9.62 8.21 8.16
N ARG A 399 -9.94 9.45 8.45
CA ARG A 399 -11.21 9.83 9.03
C ARG A 399 -12.20 10.00 7.89
N ASN A 400 -13.30 9.27 7.93
CA ASN A 400 -14.41 9.46 7.00
C ASN A 400 -15.61 9.95 7.78
N GLU A 401 -16.17 11.07 7.38
CA GLU A 401 -17.46 11.52 7.88
C GLU A 401 -18.56 10.76 7.12
N ILE A 402 -19.41 10.11 7.87
CA ILE A 402 -20.56 9.37 7.33
C ILE A 402 -21.77 10.28 7.40
N THR A 403 -21.73 11.37 6.62
CA THR A 403 -22.75 12.42 6.73
C THR A 403 -24.07 12.11 6.03
N ASP A 404 -24.13 11.08 5.18
CA ASP A 404 -25.36 10.79 4.44
C ASP A 404 -25.40 9.34 3.94
N ASN A 405 -25.56 8.39 4.85
CA ASN A 405 -25.57 6.98 4.53
C ASN A 405 -26.93 6.33 4.85
N GLY A 406 -28.02 6.92 4.35
CA GLY A 406 -29.36 6.37 4.48
C GLY A 406 -29.48 4.92 4.03
N PHE A 407 -28.59 4.48 3.14
CA PHE A 407 -28.50 3.09 2.67
C PHE A 407 -27.91 2.16 3.74
N SER A 408 -26.97 2.61 4.56
CA SER A 408 -26.35 1.82 5.62
C SER A 408 -27.30 1.52 6.77
N TYR A 409 -28.18 2.45 7.09
CA TYR A 409 -29.20 2.25 8.11
C TYR A 409 -30.22 1.16 7.73
N THR A 410 -30.55 1.07 6.45
CA THR A 410 -31.49 0.05 5.95
C THR A 410 -30.90 -1.36 5.91
N LEU A 411 -29.59 -1.50 5.87
CA LEU A 411 -28.89 -2.80 5.86
C LEU A 411 -28.30 -3.18 7.22
N GLY A 412 -28.49 -2.38 8.25
CA GLY A 412 -27.95 -2.65 9.58
C GLY A 412 -26.43 -2.57 9.70
N ALA A 413 -25.75 -2.03 8.70
CA ALA A 413 -24.29 -2.06 8.58
C ALA A 413 -23.58 -0.84 9.19
N GLY A 414 -24.28 0.01 9.96
CA GLY A 414 -23.69 1.11 10.72
C GLY A 414 -22.79 2.10 9.95
N GLY A 415 -22.86 2.12 8.60
CA GLY A 415 -22.07 3.03 7.79
C GLY A 415 -20.56 2.78 7.76
N VAL A 416 -20.13 1.56 8.02
CA VAL A 416 -18.69 1.20 8.09
C VAL A 416 -18.00 1.04 6.72
N SER A 417 -18.76 1.04 5.63
CA SER A 417 -18.22 0.86 4.28
C SER A 417 -17.66 2.16 3.72
N THR A 418 -16.38 2.35 3.84
CA THR A 418 -15.65 3.53 3.35
C THR A 418 -14.35 3.11 2.70
N GLY A 419 -13.63 4.03 2.07
CA GLY A 419 -12.34 3.69 1.47
C GLY A 419 -11.57 4.88 0.92
N SER A 420 -10.35 4.60 0.53
CA SER A 420 -9.44 5.52 -0.13
C SER A 420 -9.17 5.05 -1.56
N LYS A 421 -9.35 5.93 -2.53
CA LYS A 421 -9.02 5.62 -3.92
C LYS A 421 -7.53 5.68 -4.18
N SER A 422 -6.83 6.59 -3.54
CA SER A 422 -5.41 6.84 -3.78
C SER A 422 -4.78 7.58 -2.60
N VAL A 423 -3.49 7.41 -2.43
CA VAL A 423 -2.68 8.15 -1.45
C VAL A 423 -1.59 8.92 -2.18
N LEU A 424 -1.50 10.21 -1.90
CA LEU A 424 -0.44 11.10 -2.38
C LEU A 424 0.37 11.59 -1.19
N THR A 425 1.67 11.45 -1.28
CA THR A 425 2.63 12.00 -0.31
C THR A 425 3.26 13.26 -0.88
N ILE A 426 3.26 14.35 -0.12
CA ILE A 426 3.93 15.59 -0.49
C ILE A 426 5.34 15.58 0.09
N ASN A 427 6.33 15.83 -0.74
CA ASN A 427 7.72 15.92 -0.33
C ASN A 427 8.06 17.35 0.16
N LEU A 428 7.87 17.59 1.45
CA LEU A 428 8.12 18.90 2.06
C LEU A 428 9.59 19.33 1.92
N ASN A 429 10.54 18.39 2.00
CA ASN A 429 11.96 18.68 1.79
C ASN A 429 12.18 19.26 0.39
N ARG A 430 11.61 18.64 -0.65
CA ARG A 430 11.71 19.13 -2.03
C ARG A 430 11.06 20.50 -2.21
N CYS A 431 9.92 20.73 -1.56
CA CYS A 431 9.25 22.04 -1.57
C CYS A 431 10.15 23.13 -0.96
N ILE A 432 10.78 22.85 0.19
CA ILE A 432 11.69 23.79 0.86
C ILE A 432 12.92 24.07 0.00
N GLN A 433 13.57 23.04 -0.54
CA GLN A 433 14.73 23.21 -1.43
C GLN A 433 14.40 24.08 -2.64
N HIS A 434 13.22 23.87 -3.23
CA HIS A 434 12.77 24.68 -4.36
C HIS A 434 12.51 26.13 -3.96
N ALA A 435 11.85 26.37 -2.83
CA ALA A 435 11.58 27.70 -2.32
C ALA A 435 12.88 28.47 -2.03
N VAL A 436 13.83 27.86 -1.33
CA VAL A 436 15.15 28.47 -1.05
C VAL A 436 15.89 28.79 -2.33
N LYS A 437 15.93 27.87 -3.30
CA LYS A 437 16.58 28.08 -4.60
C LYS A 437 15.99 29.25 -5.37
N ASN A 438 14.70 29.51 -5.24
CA ASN A 438 13.98 30.56 -5.94
C ASN A 438 13.80 31.85 -5.10
N GLY A 439 14.47 31.95 -3.94
CA GLY A 439 14.44 33.17 -3.08
C GLY A 439 13.06 33.42 -2.47
N MET A 440 12.20 32.39 -2.35
CA MET A 440 10.92 32.53 -1.68
C MET A 440 11.11 32.57 -0.17
N HIS A 441 10.47 33.54 0.50
CA HIS A 441 10.40 33.58 1.96
C HIS A 441 9.15 32.84 2.46
N TYR A 442 9.31 32.12 3.57
CA TYR A 442 8.22 31.48 4.29
C TYR A 442 7.54 32.45 5.24
#